data_eb4a90170774f01760a7885fb6a0c677
#
_entry.id   eb4a90170774f01760a7885fb6a0c677
#
_cell.length_a   1.000
_cell.length_b   1.000
_cell.length_c   1.000
_cell.angle_alpha   90.00
_cell.angle_beta   90.00
_cell.angle_gamma   90.00
#
_symmetry.space_group_name_H-M   'P 1'
#
loop_
_entity.id
_entity.type
_entity.pdbx_description
1 polymer ?
#
loop_
_entity_poly.entity_id
_entity_poly.type
_entity_poly.pdbx_seq_one_letter_code
_entity_poly.pdbx_strand_id
1 'polypeptide(L)'
;MDLSIVIALYNEEESLRELVEWIDRTITPLGIKYEVVMVDDGSSDSSWKIVEELAIKYPLRGISFRRNYGKSAALFCGFDAAEGEIVVTMDADLQDNPEEIPEMIRMIKEDGLDLVSGWKKKRFDGKISKNIPSKIYNLTARKVTGLKLHDMNCGLKAYRKEVVKNIEVYGEMHRYIPYLAKNAGFSKIGEKVVKHQARKFGKSKFGMDRFVNGFLDLLSLWFLSRFGKKPMHFFGLI
;
A
#
# COMPACT_ATOMS: atom_id res chain seq x y z
N MET A 1 3.39 3.35 -20.74
CA MET A 1 2.61 2.50 -19.80
C MET A 1 1.68 3.43 -19.02
N ASP A 2 0.37 3.16 -19.01
CA ASP A 2 -0.59 4.08 -18.36
C ASP A 2 -0.77 3.75 -16.88
N LEU A 3 -0.70 2.45 -16.52
CA LEU A 3 -0.95 1.97 -15.18
C LEU A 3 0.04 0.89 -14.76
N SER A 4 0.60 0.99 -13.56
CA SER A 4 1.30 -0.11 -12.87
C SER A 4 0.56 -0.48 -11.60
N ILE A 5 0.28 -1.77 -11.41
CA ILE A 5 -0.33 -2.29 -10.19
C ILE A 5 0.76 -3.02 -9.41
N VAL A 6 1.16 -2.47 -8.27
CA VAL A 6 2.22 -3.01 -7.41
C VAL A 6 1.62 -3.82 -6.27
N ILE A 7 2.02 -5.08 -6.18
CA ILE A 7 1.53 -6.04 -5.20
C ILE A 7 2.71 -6.65 -4.45
N ALA A 8 2.85 -6.33 -3.18
CA ALA A 8 3.77 -7.01 -2.27
C ALA A 8 3.09 -8.28 -1.72
N LEU A 9 3.76 -9.41 -1.81
CA LEU A 9 3.22 -10.69 -1.36
C LEU A 9 4.22 -11.46 -0.48
N TYR A 10 3.68 -12.30 0.42
CA TYR A 10 4.46 -13.22 1.24
C TYR A 10 3.58 -14.39 1.68
N ASN A 11 3.81 -15.59 1.14
CA ASN A 11 3.02 -16.81 1.38
C ASN A 11 1.53 -16.58 1.12
N GLU A 12 1.18 -16.33 -0.14
CA GLU A 12 -0.17 -16.03 -0.61
C GLU A 12 -0.58 -16.92 -1.81
N GLU A 13 -0.03 -18.15 -1.90
CA GLU A 13 -0.23 -19.07 -3.04
C GLU A 13 -1.70 -19.32 -3.41
N GLU A 14 -2.62 -19.30 -2.41
CA GLU A 14 -4.04 -19.58 -2.60
C GLU A 14 -4.80 -18.44 -3.31
N SER A 15 -4.30 -17.20 -3.22
CA SER A 15 -5.03 -16.00 -3.68
C SER A 15 -4.56 -15.46 -5.03
N LEU A 16 -3.29 -15.69 -5.41
CA LEU A 16 -2.64 -14.99 -6.52
C LEU A 16 -3.33 -15.19 -7.87
N ARG A 17 -3.77 -16.41 -8.19
CA ARG A 17 -4.41 -16.71 -9.47
C ARG A 17 -5.73 -15.95 -9.62
N GLU A 18 -6.58 -16.02 -8.60
CA GLU A 18 -7.87 -15.33 -8.57
C GLU A 18 -7.67 -13.80 -8.60
N LEU A 19 -6.68 -13.28 -7.91
CA LEU A 19 -6.37 -11.86 -7.88
C LEU A 19 -5.97 -11.33 -9.26
N VAL A 20 -5.05 -12.01 -9.94
CA VAL A 20 -4.57 -11.58 -11.27
C VAL A 20 -5.70 -11.66 -12.30
N GLU A 21 -6.51 -12.72 -12.29
CA GLU A 21 -7.68 -12.84 -13.16
C GLU A 21 -8.71 -11.73 -12.89
N TRP A 22 -8.90 -11.35 -11.63
CA TRP A 22 -9.81 -10.26 -11.28
C TRP A 22 -9.29 -8.90 -11.74
N ILE A 23 -8.00 -8.64 -11.57
CA ILE A 23 -7.34 -7.42 -12.07
C ILE A 23 -7.48 -7.34 -13.59
N ASP A 24 -7.12 -8.41 -14.31
CA ASP A 24 -7.19 -8.44 -15.78
C ASP A 24 -8.60 -8.17 -16.29
N ARG A 25 -9.60 -8.86 -15.73
CA ARG A 25 -11.01 -8.66 -16.06
C ARG A 25 -11.50 -7.24 -15.79
N THR A 26 -10.91 -6.56 -14.81
CA THR A 26 -11.31 -5.19 -14.45
C THR A 26 -10.62 -4.16 -15.34
N ILE A 27 -9.33 -4.33 -15.65
CA ILE A 27 -8.52 -3.30 -16.30
C ILE A 27 -8.53 -3.43 -17.81
N THR A 28 -8.53 -4.64 -18.38
CA THR A 28 -8.52 -4.86 -19.82
C THR A 28 -9.65 -4.14 -20.56
N PRO A 29 -10.91 -4.09 -20.05
CA PRO A 29 -11.99 -3.36 -20.70
C PRO A 29 -11.81 -1.84 -20.78
N LEU A 30 -10.88 -1.26 -19.99
CA LEU A 30 -10.60 0.18 -20.02
C LEU A 30 -9.78 0.60 -21.25
N GLY A 31 -9.20 -0.36 -21.99
CA GLY A 31 -8.40 -0.09 -23.17
C GLY A 31 -7.07 0.63 -22.89
N ILE A 32 -6.60 0.64 -21.65
CA ILE A 32 -5.33 1.26 -21.24
C ILE A 32 -4.21 0.22 -21.18
N LYS A 33 -2.98 0.66 -21.42
CA LYS A 33 -1.80 -0.21 -21.25
C LYS A 33 -1.44 -0.32 -19.78
N TYR A 34 -1.44 -1.54 -19.25
CA TYR A 34 -1.11 -1.77 -17.84
C TYR A 34 -0.08 -2.88 -17.66
N GLU A 35 0.53 -2.89 -16.50
CA GLU A 35 1.37 -3.97 -15.98
C GLU A 35 1.00 -4.27 -14.53
N VAL A 36 1.25 -5.50 -14.10
CA VAL A 36 1.23 -5.90 -12.70
C VAL A 36 2.67 -6.19 -12.27
N VAL A 37 3.15 -5.52 -11.23
CA VAL A 37 4.46 -5.74 -10.63
C VAL A 37 4.26 -6.47 -9.31
N MET A 38 4.56 -7.77 -9.27
CA MET A 38 4.48 -8.58 -8.08
C MET A 38 5.85 -8.72 -7.43
N VAL A 39 5.95 -8.30 -6.16
CA VAL A 39 7.19 -8.44 -5.39
C VAL A 39 6.99 -9.48 -4.29
N ASP A 40 7.62 -10.63 -4.48
CA ASP A 40 7.62 -11.72 -3.51
C ASP A 40 8.69 -11.46 -2.44
N ASP A 41 8.23 -11.23 -1.23
CA ASP A 41 9.07 -10.93 -0.06
C ASP A 41 9.67 -12.21 0.57
N GLY A 42 10.21 -13.09 -0.28
CA GLY A 42 10.90 -14.32 0.14
C GLY A 42 9.94 -15.40 0.66
N SER A 43 8.86 -15.68 -0.06
CA SER A 43 7.91 -16.73 0.28
C SER A 43 8.56 -18.10 0.37
N SER A 44 8.02 -18.94 1.26
CA SER A 44 8.44 -20.34 1.46
C SER A 44 7.44 -21.35 0.89
N ASP A 45 6.30 -20.88 0.41
CA ASP A 45 5.27 -21.67 -0.26
C ASP A 45 5.42 -21.62 -1.80
N SER A 46 4.40 -22.00 -2.55
CA SER A 46 4.42 -21.99 -4.02
C SER A 46 4.16 -20.61 -4.64
N SER A 47 4.10 -19.52 -3.85
CA SER A 47 3.76 -18.17 -4.36
C SER A 47 4.63 -17.75 -5.52
N TRP A 48 5.97 -17.90 -5.41
CA TRP A 48 6.89 -17.51 -6.47
C TRP A 48 6.65 -18.29 -7.77
N LYS A 49 6.48 -19.60 -7.68
CA LYS A 49 6.18 -20.45 -8.84
C LYS A 49 4.91 -20.02 -9.55
N ILE A 50 3.88 -19.63 -8.79
CA ILE A 50 2.62 -19.15 -9.34
C ILE A 50 2.83 -17.80 -10.04
N VAL A 51 3.64 -16.90 -9.49
CA VAL A 51 4.00 -15.62 -10.15
C VAL A 51 4.67 -15.86 -11.49
N GLU A 52 5.62 -16.80 -11.58
CA GLU A 52 6.28 -17.17 -12.85
C GLU A 52 5.30 -17.72 -13.89
N GLU A 53 4.37 -18.58 -13.46
CA GLU A 53 3.33 -19.12 -14.35
C GLU A 53 2.37 -18.03 -14.86
N LEU A 54 1.97 -17.08 -13.98
CA LEU A 54 1.09 -15.98 -14.35
C LEU A 54 1.76 -14.96 -15.29
N ALA A 55 3.06 -14.75 -15.14
CA ALA A 55 3.83 -13.85 -16.00
C ALA A 55 3.90 -14.32 -17.48
N ILE A 56 3.64 -15.60 -17.75
CA ILE A 56 3.55 -16.12 -19.13
C ILE A 56 2.23 -15.68 -19.79
N LYS A 57 1.15 -15.53 -19.01
CA LYS A 57 -0.21 -15.34 -19.52
C LYS A 57 -0.69 -13.89 -19.44
N TYR A 58 -0.21 -13.13 -18.46
CA TYR A 58 -0.67 -11.77 -18.15
C TYR A 58 0.46 -10.75 -18.29
N PRO A 59 0.16 -9.46 -18.46
CA PRO A 59 1.17 -8.41 -18.44
C PRO A 59 1.71 -8.20 -17.01
N LEU A 60 2.41 -9.22 -16.52
CA LEU A 60 2.89 -9.33 -15.15
C LEU A 60 4.40 -9.51 -15.14
N ARG A 61 5.05 -8.80 -14.23
CA ARG A 61 6.47 -8.93 -13.91
C ARG A 61 6.65 -9.30 -12.45
N GLY A 62 7.37 -10.38 -12.18
CA GLY A 62 7.73 -10.83 -10.84
C GLY A 62 9.11 -10.36 -10.43
N ILE A 63 9.28 -10.03 -9.15
CA ILE A 63 10.57 -9.79 -8.49
C ILE A 63 10.56 -10.60 -7.20
N SER A 64 11.59 -11.43 -6.97
CA SER A 64 11.67 -12.27 -5.76
C SER A 64 12.85 -11.89 -4.89
N PHE A 65 12.60 -11.75 -3.59
CA PHE A 65 13.62 -11.53 -2.59
C PHE A 65 14.17 -12.87 -2.06
N ARG A 66 15.44 -12.88 -1.69
CA ARG A 66 16.07 -14.07 -1.13
C ARG A 66 15.60 -14.43 0.28
N ARG A 67 15.00 -13.48 1.01
CA ARG A 67 14.40 -13.64 2.34
C ARG A 67 13.36 -12.55 2.57
N ASN A 68 12.58 -12.68 3.62
CA ASN A 68 11.65 -11.65 4.04
C ASN A 68 12.40 -10.39 4.54
N TYR A 69 12.12 -9.25 3.90
CA TYR A 69 12.62 -7.91 4.25
C TYR A 69 11.49 -6.99 4.73
N GLY A 70 10.24 -7.45 4.65
CA GLY A 70 9.04 -6.71 5.04
C GLY A 70 8.37 -5.96 3.92
N LYS A 71 7.08 -5.69 4.11
CA LYS A 71 6.19 -5.09 3.11
C LYS A 71 6.70 -3.76 2.54
N SER A 72 7.34 -2.93 3.37
CA SER A 72 7.89 -1.64 2.93
C SER A 72 8.98 -1.80 1.88
N ALA A 73 9.90 -2.75 2.09
CA ALA A 73 10.98 -3.04 1.14
C ALA A 73 10.41 -3.58 -0.19
N ALA A 74 9.40 -4.47 -0.11
CA ALA A 74 8.74 -5.00 -1.29
C ALA A 74 8.00 -3.91 -2.08
N LEU A 75 7.28 -3.02 -1.39
CA LEU A 75 6.62 -1.88 -2.04
C LEU A 75 7.63 -0.91 -2.66
N PHE A 76 8.73 -0.59 -1.97
CA PHE A 76 9.76 0.30 -2.48
C PHE A 76 10.39 -0.27 -3.76
N CYS A 77 10.73 -1.56 -3.77
CA CYS A 77 11.22 -2.24 -4.97
C CYS A 77 10.19 -2.22 -6.10
N GLY A 78 8.91 -2.45 -5.79
CA GLY A 78 7.82 -2.37 -6.76
C GLY A 78 7.62 -0.95 -7.32
N PHE A 79 7.77 0.09 -6.49
CA PHE A 79 7.73 1.48 -6.91
C PHE A 79 8.88 1.85 -7.84
N ASP A 80 10.09 1.34 -7.55
CA ASP A 80 11.24 1.53 -8.43
C ASP A 80 11.03 0.86 -9.79
N ALA A 81 10.47 -0.34 -9.80
CA ALA A 81 10.17 -1.10 -11.00
C ALA A 81 8.99 -0.56 -11.81
N ALA A 82 8.03 0.16 -11.21
CA ALA A 82 6.81 0.63 -11.87
C ALA A 82 7.09 1.65 -12.99
N GLU A 83 6.49 1.44 -14.17
CA GLU A 83 6.65 2.27 -15.37
C GLU A 83 5.41 3.11 -15.71
N GLY A 84 4.24 2.78 -15.14
CA GLY A 84 2.97 3.45 -15.41
C GLY A 84 2.95 4.90 -14.95
N GLU A 85 2.25 5.76 -15.68
CA GLU A 85 1.98 7.15 -15.27
C GLU A 85 1.21 7.22 -13.95
N ILE A 86 0.35 6.23 -13.72
CA ILE A 86 -0.34 6.00 -12.46
C ILE A 86 0.13 4.68 -11.88
N VAL A 87 0.43 4.69 -10.59
CA VAL A 87 0.80 3.50 -9.83
C VAL A 87 -0.31 3.20 -8.82
N VAL A 88 -0.74 1.96 -8.73
CA VAL A 88 -1.72 1.52 -7.73
C VAL A 88 -1.07 0.45 -6.86
N THR A 89 -1.22 0.57 -5.55
CA THR A 89 -0.87 -0.53 -4.62
C THR A 89 -2.12 -1.26 -4.18
N MET A 90 -2.03 -2.56 -3.97
CA MET A 90 -3.07 -3.36 -3.33
C MET A 90 -2.48 -4.59 -2.63
N ASP A 91 -3.24 -5.16 -1.70
CA ASP A 91 -2.84 -6.35 -0.97
C ASP A 91 -3.14 -7.62 -1.78
N ALA A 92 -2.33 -8.68 -1.58
CA ALA A 92 -2.45 -9.94 -2.31
C ALA A 92 -3.59 -10.84 -1.82
N ASP A 93 -4.26 -10.52 -0.71
CA ASP A 93 -5.15 -11.39 0.06
C ASP A 93 -6.63 -11.36 -0.36
N LEU A 94 -6.94 -10.78 -1.53
CA LEU A 94 -8.31 -10.62 -2.08
C LEU A 94 -9.25 -9.74 -1.23
N GLN A 95 -8.76 -9.00 -0.24
CA GLN A 95 -9.59 -8.11 0.56
C GLN A 95 -9.83 -6.76 -0.12
N ASP A 96 -8.88 -6.30 -0.94
CA ASP A 96 -9.01 -5.10 -1.75
C ASP A 96 -9.74 -5.40 -3.06
N ASN A 97 -10.65 -4.51 -3.47
CA ASN A 97 -11.44 -4.69 -4.68
C ASN A 97 -10.81 -3.96 -5.88
N PRO A 98 -10.31 -4.67 -6.92
CA PRO A 98 -9.77 -4.06 -8.12
C PRO A 98 -10.77 -3.15 -8.88
N GLU A 99 -12.08 -3.38 -8.73
CA GLU A 99 -13.12 -2.55 -9.38
C GLU A 99 -13.14 -1.10 -8.89
N GLU A 100 -12.41 -0.78 -7.82
CA GLU A 100 -12.24 0.60 -7.34
C GLU A 100 -11.16 1.37 -8.11
N ILE A 101 -10.27 0.67 -8.83
CA ILE A 101 -9.11 1.25 -9.53
C ILE A 101 -9.54 2.25 -10.62
N PRO A 102 -10.53 1.98 -11.48
CA PRO A 102 -10.91 2.93 -12.53
C PRO A 102 -11.29 4.31 -11.98
N GLU A 103 -12.06 4.35 -10.90
CA GLU A 103 -12.45 5.62 -10.27
C GLU A 103 -11.26 6.33 -9.60
N MET A 104 -10.33 5.58 -9.00
CA MET A 104 -9.12 6.17 -8.43
C MET A 104 -8.22 6.79 -9.52
N ILE A 105 -8.14 6.15 -10.69
CA ILE A 105 -7.45 6.70 -11.88
C ILE A 105 -8.12 8.00 -12.31
N ARG A 106 -9.46 8.03 -12.39
CA ARG A 106 -10.22 9.22 -12.74
C ARG A 106 -9.91 10.38 -11.78
N MET A 107 -9.94 10.12 -10.47
CA MET A 107 -9.64 11.13 -9.44
C MET A 107 -8.23 11.73 -9.60
N ILE A 108 -7.23 10.92 -10.00
CA ILE A 108 -5.89 11.43 -10.28
C ILE A 108 -5.86 12.27 -11.54
N LYS A 109 -6.47 11.78 -12.64
CA LYS A 109 -6.40 12.44 -13.96
C LYS A 109 -7.27 13.69 -14.03
N GLU A 110 -8.51 13.61 -13.57
CA GLU A 110 -9.50 14.68 -13.74
C GLU A 110 -9.55 15.64 -12.55
N ASP A 111 -9.52 15.12 -11.30
CA ASP A 111 -9.55 15.97 -10.11
C ASP A 111 -8.14 16.51 -9.76
N GLY A 112 -7.11 16.06 -10.49
CA GLY A 112 -5.73 16.53 -10.36
C GLY A 112 -5.06 16.18 -9.04
N LEU A 113 -5.47 15.06 -8.41
CA LEU A 113 -4.88 14.58 -7.18
C LEU A 113 -3.50 13.95 -7.41
N ASP A 114 -2.61 14.09 -6.44
CA ASP A 114 -1.30 13.43 -6.45
C ASP A 114 -1.40 12.00 -5.93
N LEU A 115 -2.29 11.77 -4.95
CA LEU A 115 -2.51 10.51 -4.29
C LEU A 115 -3.97 10.36 -3.89
N VAL A 116 -4.54 9.16 -4.10
CA VAL A 116 -5.85 8.75 -3.60
C VAL A 116 -5.68 7.57 -2.66
N SER A 117 -6.11 7.70 -1.39
CA SER A 117 -6.11 6.61 -0.42
C SER A 117 -7.48 5.96 -0.32
N GLY A 118 -7.55 4.63 -0.30
CA GLY A 118 -8.80 3.96 0.00
C GLY A 118 -9.21 4.15 1.46
N TRP A 119 -10.52 4.22 1.71
CA TRP A 119 -11.12 4.22 3.04
C TRP A 119 -12.08 3.04 3.19
N LYS A 120 -11.66 2.05 3.99
CA LYS A 120 -12.47 0.87 4.35
C LYS A 120 -13.49 1.26 5.41
N LYS A 121 -14.60 1.95 5.00
CA LYS A 121 -15.65 2.44 5.93
C LYS A 121 -16.35 1.30 6.67
N LYS A 122 -16.57 0.16 6.00
CA LYS A 122 -17.06 -1.09 6.60
C LYS A 122 -15.94 -2.12 6.52
N ARG A 123 -15.44 -2.59 7.66
CA ARG A 123 -14.46 -3.66 7.75
C ARG A 123 -15.16 -4.96 8.15
N PHE A 124 -14.91 -6.03 7.40
CA PHE A 124 -15.42 -7.36 7.71
C PHE A 124 -14.50 -8.15 8.67
N ASP A 125 -13.39 -7.55 9.11
CA ASP A 125 -12.51 -8.15 10.11
C ASP A 125 -13.22 -8.21 11.46
N GLY A 126 -13.53 -9.43 11.91
CA GLY A 126 -14.39 -9.69 13.06
C GLY A 126 -13.98 -9.01 14.36
N LYS A 127 -15.04 -8.61 15.10
CA LYS A 127 -15.17 -8.22 16.50
C LYS A 127 -14.70 -6.82 16.94
N ILE A 128 -15.59 -6.21 17.74
CA ILE A 128 -15.58 -4.92 18.42
C ILE A 128 -14.24 -4.56 19.11
N SER A 129 -13.45 -5.55 19.54
CA SER A 129 -12.17 -5.35 20.23
C SER A 129 -11.06 -4.70 19.37
N LYS A 130 -11.17 -4.73 18.04
CA LYS A 130 -10.17 -4.14 17.12
C LYS A 130 -10.52 -2.71 16.66
N ASN A 131 -11.76 -2.25 16.85
CA ASN A 131 -12.23 -0.98 16.31
C ASN A 131 -11.80 0.23 17.18
N ILE A 132 -11.72 0.09 18.51
CA ILE A 132 -11.36 1.18 19.41
C ILE A 132 -9.87 1.54 19.27
N PRO A 133 -8.92 0.59 19.32
CA PRO A 133 -7.51 0.88 19.11
C PRO A 133 -7.22 1.50 17.74
N SER A 134 -7.92 1.02 16.68
CA SER A 134 -7.79 1.58 15.34
C SER A 134 -8.26 3.03 15.23
N LYS A 135 -9.34 3.42 15.92
CA LYS A 135 -9.81 4.81 15.96
C LYS A 135 -8.83 5.74 16.68
N ILE A 136 -8.29 5.30 17.82
CA ILE A 136 -7.29 6.07 18.59
C ILE A 136 -6.02 6.24 17.75
N TYR A 137 -5.55 5.17 17.12
CA TYR A 137 -4.41 5.19 16.22
C TYR A 137 -4.61 6.20 15.06
N ASN A 138 -5.74 6.13 14.35
CA ASN A 138 -6.01 7.05 13.25
C ASN A 138 -6.15 8.51 13.73
N LEU A 139 -6.70 8.76 14.92
CA LEU A 139 -6.78 10.10 15.49
C LEU A 139 -5.39 10.65 15.80
N THR A 140 -4.51 9.85 16.42
CA THR A 140 -3.13 10.21 16.71
C THR A 140 -2.32 10.42 15.41
N ALA A 141 -2.48 9.51 14.46
CA ALA A 141 -1.84 9.63 13.14
C ALA A 141 -2.24 10.93 12.43
N ARG A 142 -3.52 11.32 12.47
CA ARG A 142 -4.00 12.61 11.92
C ARG A 142 -3.32 13.81 12.58
N LYS A 143 -3.21 13.81 13.93
CA LYS A 143 -2.55 14.91 14.66
C LYS A 143 -1.07 15.00 14.31
N VAL A 144 -0.36 13.88 14.25
CA VAL A 144 1.07 13.83 13.95
C VAL A 144 1.35 14.19 12.49
N THR A 145 0.57 13.66 11.55
CA THR A 145 0.79 13.83 10.10
C THR A 145 0.14 15.10 9.54
N GLY A 146 -0.85 15.65 10.25
CA GLY A 146 -1.67 16.75 9.73
C GLY A 146 -2.48 16.40 8.48
N LEU A 147 -2.74 15.11 8.24
CA LEU A 147 -3.57 14.61 7.15
C LEU A 147 -4.97 14.29 7.66
N LYS A 148 -6.01 14.68 6.89
CA LYS A 148 -7.41 14.44 7.24
C LYS A 148 -7.95 13.10 6.70
N LEU A 149 -7.10 12.06 6.61
CA LEU A 149 -7.51 10.74 6.13
C LEU A 149 -8.21 9.95 7.24
N HIS A 150 -9.25 9.19 6.87
CA HIS A 150 -9.97 8.31 7.79
C HIS A 150 -9.28 6.97 7.97
N ASP A 151 -8.58 6.48 6.94
CA ASP A 151 -7.88 5.20 6.96
C ASP A 151 -6.46 5.31 6.38
N MET A 152 -5.47 5.45 7.28
CA MET A 152 -4.05 5.49 6.88
C MET A 152 -3.53 4.13 6.42
N ASN A 153 -4.15 3.03 6.91
CA ASN A 153 -3.66 1.66 6.74
C ASN A 153 -4.25 0.91 5.54
N CYS A 154 -5.11 1.55 4.73
CA CYS A 154 -5.64 0.89 3.54
C CYS A 154 -4.51 0.51 2.58
N GLY A 155 -4.47 -0.74 2.10
CA GLY A 155 -3.48 -1.21 1.12
C GLY A 155 -3.74 -0.62 -0.26
N LEU A 156 -5.03 -0.46 -0.62
CA LEU A 156 -5.45 0.09 -1.90
C LEU A 156 -5.24 1.60 -1.94
N LYS A 157 -4.28 2.03 -2.73
CA LYS A 157 -3.95 3.45 -2.97
C LYS A 157 -3.54 3.64 -4.42
N ALA A 158 -3.84 4.80 -4.98
CA ALA A 158 -3.37 5.20 -6.30
C ALA A 158 -2.51 6.46 -6.20
N TYR A 159 -1.50 6.56 -7.03
CA TYR A 159 -0.47 7.60 -7.00
C TYR A 159 -0.15 8.06 -8.42
N ARG A 160 0.22 9.34 -8.59
CA ARG A 160 1.03 9.73 -9.74
C ARG A 160 2.40 9.07 -9.66
N LYS A 161 3.00 8.74 -10.79
CA LYS A 161 4.35 8.15 -10.86
C LYS A 161 5.38 8.96 -10.08
N GLU A 162 5.31 10.28 -10.21
CA GLU A 162 6.24 11.20 -9.54
C GLU A 162 6.21 11.04 -8.03
N VAL A 163 5.05 10.74 -7.44
CA VAL A 163 4.92 10.51 -5.98
C VAL A 163 5.78 9.34 -5.55
N VAL A 164 5.58 8.17 -6.18
CA VAL A 164 6.28 6.94 -5.78
C VAL A 164 7.77 6.97 -6.10
N LYS A 165 8.19 7.77 -7.10
CA LYS A 165 9.60 7.95 -7.46
C LYS A 165 10.35 8.94 -6.55
N ASN A 166 9.63 9.73 -5.74
CA ASN A 166 10.23 10.75 -4.86
C ASN A 166 10.05 10.44 -3.37
N ILE A 167 9.58 9.25 -3.01
CA ILE A 167 9.47 8.82 -1.62
C ILE A 167 10.30 7.56 -1.37
N GLU A 168 10.89 7.47 -0.19
CA GLU A 168 11.54 6.25 0.30
C GLU A 168 10.62 5.57 1.31
N VAL A 169 10.35 4.28 1.10
CA VAL A 169 9.49 3.47 1.97
C VAL A 169 10.34 2.39 2.63
N TYR A 170 10.59 2.55 3.93
CA TYR A 170 11.42 1.64 4.72
C TYR A 170 10.77 1.31 6.07
N GLY A 171 11.26 0.31 6.78
CA GLY A 171 10.70 -0.13 8.07
C GLY A 171 9.20 -0.42 7.96
N GLU A 172 8.39 0.21 8.80
CA GLU A 172 6.92 0.10 8.75
C GLU A 172 6.24 1.29 8.03
N MET A 173 7.00 2.08 7.26
CA MET A 173 6.53 3.32 6.63
C MET A 173 5.50 3.11 5.52
N HIS A 174 5.26 1.87 5.07
CA HIS A 174 4.19 1.56 4.11
C HIS A 174 2.80 2.05 4.56
N ARG A 175 2.58 2.21 5.87
CA ARG A 175 1.33 2.75 6.44
C ARG A 175 1.22 4.27 6.27
N TYR A 176 2.36 4.94 6.15
CA TYR A 176 2.47 6.39 6.15
C TYR A 176 2.84 6.98 4.79
N ILE A 177 2.70 6.21 3.71
CA ILE A 177 2.98 6.69 2.35
C ILE A 177 2.29 8.03 2.05
N PRO A 178 1.01 8.28 2.42
CA PRO A 178 0.40 9.59 2.20
C PRO A 178 1.14 10.72 2.93
N TYR A 179 1.71 10.45 4.09
CA TYR A 179 2.51 11.44 4.82
C TYR A 179 3.89 11.65 4.19
N LEU A 180 4.55 10.58 3.73
CA LEU A 180 5.81 10.68 2.99
C LEU A 180 5.61 11.51 1.70
N ALA A 181 4.52 11.27 0.98
CA ALA A 181 4.13 12.04 -0.20
C ALA A 181 3.96 13.53 0.15
N LYS A 182 3.21 13.86 1.21
CA LYS A 182 3.04 15.25 1.67
C LYS A 182 4.37 15.92 1.98
N ASN A 183 5.28 15.22 2.68
CA ASN A 183 6.60 15.74 3.03
C ASN A 183 7.51 15.92 1.81
N ALA A 184 7.31 15.13 0.76
CA ALA A 184 7.98 15.29 -0.53
C ALA A 184 7.38 16.41 -1.41
N GLY A 185 6.31 17.11 -0.92
CA GLY A 185 5.70 18.25 -1.60
C GLY A 185 4.39 17.92 -2.33
N PHE A 186 3.95 16.66 -2.34
CA PHE A 186 2.71 16.23 -2.97
C PHE A 186 1.54 16.41 -1.99
N SER A 187 0.83 17.54 -2.07
CA SER A 187 -0.17 17.92 -1.06
C SER A 187 -1.61 17.63 -1.47
N LYS A 188 -1.87 17.35 -2.76
CA LYS A 188 -3.21 17.06 -3.27
C LYS A 188 -3.57 15.59 -3.01
N ILE A 189 -3.91 15.30 -1.75
CA ILE A 189 -4.20 13.94 -1.28
C ILE A 189 -5.71 13.81 -1.06
N GLY A 190 -6.32 12.88 -1.79
CA GLY A 190 -7.74 12.54 -1.68
C GLY A 190 -7.98 11.20 -0.98
N GLU A 191 -9.23 10.95 -0.63
CA GLU A 191 -9.67 9.67 -0.05
C GLU A 191 -10.94 9.20 -0.76
N LYS A 192 -11.01 7.90 -1.05
CA LYS A 192 -12.16 7.24 -1.67
C LYS A 192 -12.68 6.14 -0.76
N VAL A 193 -13.98 6.13 -0.48
CA VAL A 193 -14.61 4.96 0.18
C VAL A 193 -14.52 3.77 -0.76
N VAL A 194 -13.90 2.70 -0.29
CA VAL A 194 -13.70 1.46 -1.06
C VAL A 194 -14.43 0.29 -0.42
N LYS A 195 -14.90 -0.63 -1.25
CA LYS A 195 -15.46 -1.90 -0.80
C LYS A 195 -14.33 -2.78 -0.28
N HIS A 196 -14.53 -3.36 0.89
CA HIS A 196 -13.61 -4.30 1.50
C HIS A 196 -14.30 -5.65 1.61
N GLN A 197 -13.57 -6.72 1.29
CA GLN A 197 -14.08 -8.08 1.37
C GLN A 197 -13.51 -8.80 2.61
N ALA A 198 -14.25 -9.81 3.08
CA ALA A 198 -13.71 -10.71 4.09
C ALA A 198 -12.56 -11.52 3.47
N ARG A 199 -11.50 -11.77 4.25
CA ARG A 199 -10.39 -12.62 3.81
C ARG A 199 -10.93 -14.01 3.43
N LYS A 200 -10.58 -14.46 2.22
CA LYS A 200 -11.02 -15.74 1.67
C LYS A 200 -10.08 -16.87 2.06
N PHE A 201 -8.77 -16.62 2.06
CA PHE A 201 -7.73 -17.60 2.30
C PHE A 201 -6.78 -17.17 3.42
N GLY A 202 -6.10 -18.14 4.02
CA GLY A 202 -5.04 -17.91 5.01
C GLY A 202 -5.52 -17.37 6.37
N LYS A 203 -4.57 -17.18 7.28
CA LYS A 203 -4.81 -16.58 8.61
C LYS A 203 -4.14 -15.21 8.69
N SER A 204 -4.76 -14.29 9.44
CA SER A 204 -4.13 -12.99 9.72
C SER A 204 -2.79 -13.20 10.43
N LYS A 205 -1.70 -12.77 9.81
CA LYS A 205 -0.33 -12.86 10.34
C LYS A 205 -0.03 -11.79 11.41
N PHE A 206 -1.06 -11.00 11.84
CA PHE A 206 -0.89 -9.85 12.73
C PHE A 206 -1.36 -10.14 14.15
N GLY A 207 -0.41 -10.09 15.12
CA GLY A 207 -0.63 -10.20 16.57
C GLY A 207 -0.94 -8.87 17.28
N MET A 208 -1.01 -8.91 18.62
CA MET A 208 -1.21 -7.73 19.51
C MET A 208 -0.04 -6.75 19.46
N ASP A 209 1.17 -7.21 19.15
CA ASP A 209 2.40 -6.41 19.03
C ASP A 209 2.27 -5.27 17.99
N ARG A 210 1.31 -5.41 17.06
CA ARG A 210 1.02 -4.39 16.05
C ARG A 210 0.62 -3.03 16.65
N PHE A 211 -0.02 -3.01 17.81
CA PHE A 211 -0.45 -1.75 18.44
C PHE A 211 0.73 -1.02 19.05
N VAL A 212 1.60 -1.75 19.74
CA VAL A 212 2.83 -1.19 20.32
C VAL A 212 3.74 -0.69 19.21
N ASN A 213 3.97 -1.52 18.20
CA ASN A 213 4.80 -1.16 17.06
C ASN A 213 4.20 0.03 16.28
N GLY A 214 2.88 0.07 16.06
CA GLY A 214 2.24 1.20 15.40
C GLY A 214 2.37 2.52 16.15
N PHE A 215 2.42 2.51 17.48
CA PHE A 215 2.68 3.70 18.29
C PHE A 215 4.16 4.12 18.22
N LEU A 216 5.08 3.16 18.28
CA LEU A 216 6.52 3.41 18.09
C LEU A 216 6.82 3.94 16.68
N ASP A 217 6.11 3.45 15.67
CA ASP A 217 6.22 3.95 14.31
C ASP A 217 5.77 5.42 14.20
N LEU A 218 4.69 5.81 14.90
CA LEU A 218 4.25 7.22 14.95
C LEU A 218 5.29 8.12 15.64
N LEU A 219 5.91 7.65 16.71
CA LEU A 219 7.00 8.36 17.37
C LEU A 219 8.21 8.51 16.46
N SER A 220 8.58 7.44 15.78
CA SER A 220 9.68 7.45 14.80
C SER A 220 9.39 8.41 13.66
N LEU A 221 8.16 8.39 13.15
CA LEU A 221 7.72 9.30 12.10
C LEU A 221 7.79 10.77 12.55
N TRP A 222 7.29 11.07 13.74
CA TRP A 222 7.37 12.41 14.33
C TRP A 222 8.82 12.86 14.50
N PHE A 223 9.67 12.01 15.06
CA PHE A 223 11.09 12.30 15.24
C PHE A 223 11.81 12.55 13.91
N LEU A 224 11.66 11.64 12.95
CA LEU A 224 12.30 11.75 11.65
C LEU A 224 11.82 12.97 10.87
N SER A 225 10.53 13.29 10.94
CA SER A 225 9.99 14.47 10.26
C SER A 225 10.54 15.79 10.79
N ARG A 226 10.77 15.86 12.11
CA ARG A 226 11.21 17.09 12.78
C ARG A 226 12.72 17.20 12.89
N PHE A 227 13.40 16.09 13.13
CA PHE A 227 14.82 16.04 13.47
C PHE A 227 15.66 15.19 12.51
N GLY A 228 15.08 14.46 11.57
CA GLY A 228 15.80 13.54 10.68
C GLY A 228 16.91 14.22 9.87
N LYS A 229 16.71 15.49 9.46
CA LYS A 229 17.75 16.30 8.79
C LYS A 229 18.62 17.12 9.74
N LYS A 230 18.29 17.18 11.04
CA LYS A 230 18.97 17.97 12.07
C LYS A 230 18.94 17.25 13.42
N PRO A 231 19.53 16.05 13.54
CA PRO A 231 19.45 15.24 14.76
C PRO A 231 20.05 15.94 15.98
N MET A 232 21.07 16.76 15.78
CA MET A 232 21.69 17.55 16.88
C MET A 232 20.75 18.57 17.52
N HIS A 233 19.69 19.02 16.81
CA HIS A 233 18.69 19.91 17.42
C HIS A 233 17.81 19.20 18.44
N PHE A 234 17.67 17.88 18.35
CA PHE A 234 16.99 17.09 19.39
C PHE A 234 17.88 16.89 20.61
N PHE A 235 19.12 16.48 20.41
CA PHE A 235 20.08 16.24 21.49
C PHE A 235 20.55 17.51 22.20
N GLY A 236 20.50 18.65 21.54
CA GLY A 236 20.86 19.96 22.14
C GLY A 236 19.72 20.61 22.94
N LEU A 237 18.52 19.99 22.99
CA LEU A 237 17.40 20.41 23.83
C LEU A 237 17.29 19.60 25.15
N ILE A 238 18.14 18.61 25.35
CA ILE A 238 18.29 17.78 26.53
C ILE A 238 19.53 18.22 27.29
#